data_2847d0df9988111dec898e6b22194c86
#
_entry.id   2847d0df9988111dec898e6b22194c86
#
_cell.length_a   1.000
_cell.length_b   1.000
_cell.length_c   1.000
_cell.angle_alpha   90.00
_cell.angle_beta   90.00
_cell.angle_gamma   90.00
#
_symmetry.space_group_name_H-M   'P 1'
#
loop_
_entity.id
_entity.type
_entity.pdbx_description
1 polymer ?
#
loop_
_entity_poly.entity_id
_entity_poly.type
_entity_poly.pdbx_seq_one_letter_code
_entity_poly.pdbx_strand_id
1 'polypeptide(L)'
;MHGPPDVAEALAPAVSGRPTDYPAGWCIEPHAHAEHQLIHAVQGVMVVQAEAGRWVVPPTRAIWMQAGMTHAIRCVGAVHMRSLRVAVGAAPRQLDRTQAVGISPLLRELIRAAMDVRQPYQPGTRDGRVMRLILDELQALPVLPLHLRMPADARLLQVCTALQRRLDDASTLGDWAKHLGVDVKTLQRLFVKETGMTFGQWRQQARLLRALELLAVGEKVIDVALSLGYESPSAFAAMFRKQFGQTPSQFFGG
;
A
#
# COMPACT_ATOMS: atom_id res chain seq x y z
N MET A 1 20.97 1.96 -55.01
CA MET A 1 20.19 2.76 -54.05
C MET A 1 19.71 1.86 -52.92
N HIS A 2 20.46 1.82 -51.82
CA HIS A 2 20.05 1.12 -50.63
C HIS A 2 19.36 2.15 -49.73
N GLY A 3 18.06 1.96 -49.53
CA GLY A 3 17.33 2.72 -48.54
C GLY A 3 17.84 2.38 -47.12
N PRO A 4 17.81 3.31 -46.17
CA PRO A 4 18.25 3.04 -44.83
C PRO A 4 17.33 2.00 -44.22
N PRO A 5 17.84 1.10 -43.33
CA PRO A 5 17.01 0.18 -42.61
C PRO A 5 16.04 1.01 -41.71
N ASP A 6 14.77 0.70 -41.86
CA ASP A 6 13.71 1.18 -40.99
C ASP A 6 13.97 0.67 -39.56
N VAL A 7 14.76 1.45 -38.82
CA VAL A 7 14.96 1.22 -37.39
C VAL A 7 13.67 1.68 -36.72
N ALA A 8 12.66 0.83 -36.76
CA ALA A 8 11.53 0.98 -35.84
C ALA A 8 12.13 0.91 -34.43
N GLU A 9 12.44 2.07 -33.88
CA GLU A 9 12.81 2.27 -32.50
C GLU A 9 11.72 1.58 -31.66
N ALA A 10 12.04 0.41 -31.12
CA ALA A 10 11.10 -0.35 -30.31
C ALA A 10 10.84 0.49 -29.07
N LEU A 11 9.79 1.32 -29.13
CA LEU A 11 9.30 2.07 -28.00
C LEU A 11 9.12 1.10 -26.83
N ALA A 12 9.75 1.40 -25.71
CA ALA A 12 9.60 0.59 -24.51
C ALA A 12 8.09 0.40 -24.23
N PRO A 13 7.66 -0.82 -23.86
CA PRO A 13 6.25 -1.11 -23.69
C PRO A 13 5.64 -0.19 -22.63
N ALA A 14 4.46 0.37 -22.91
CA ALA A 14 3.77 1.26 -21.98
C ALA A 14 3.47 0.61 -20.63
N VAL A 15 3.23 -0.72 -20.62
CA VAL A 15 2.99 -1.54 -19.42
C VAL A 15 3.70 -2.87 -19.57
N SER A 16 4.27 -3.40 -18.49
CA SER A 16 4.80 -4.78 -18.43
C SER A 16 4.46 -5.45 -17.11
N GLY A 17 4.17 -6.75 -17.14
CA GLY A 17 3.92 -7.58 -15.97
C GLY A 17 5.21 -8.18 -15.39
N ARG A 18 5.28 -8.30 -14.06
CA ARG A 18 6.41 -8.91 -13.32
C ARG A 18 5.89 -9.86 -12.26
N PRO A 19 5.81 -11.17 -12.51
CA PRO A 19 5.52 -12.18 -11.49
C PRO A 19 6.76 -12.47 -10.65
N THR A 20 6.62 -12.48 -9.33
CA THR A 20 7.69 -12.90 -8.41
C THR A 20 7.07 -13.48 -7.15
N ASP A 21 7.57 -14.61 -6.70
CA ASP A 21 7.12 -15.27 -5.49
C ASP A 21 8.22 -15.18 -4.43
N TYR A 22 7.83 -14.81 -3.21
CA TYR A 22 8.74 -14.62 -2.09
C TYR A 22 8.33 -15.49 -0.90
N PRO A 23 9.29 -16.11 -0.19
CA PRO A 23 9.01 -16.81 1.05
C PRO A 23 8.62 -15.84 2.17
N ALA A 24 8.04 -16.39 3.24
CA ALA A 24 7.69 -15.63 4.44
C ALA A 24 8.92 -14.91 5.02
N GLY A 25 8.76 -13.65 5.41
CA GLY A 25 9.81 -12.84 6.03
C GLY A 25 10.86 -12.30 5.05
N TRP A 26 10.75 -12.57 3.76
CA TRP A 26 11.69 -12.04 2.77
C TRP A 26 11.72 -10.50 2.78
N CYS A 27 12.91 -9.93 2.66
CA CYS A 27 13.11 -8.50 2.55
C CYS A 27 13.73 -8.16 1.19
N ILE A 28 13.13 -7.22 0.50
CA ILE A 28 13.68 -6.60 -0.71
C ILE A 28 14.32 -5.29 -0.26
N GLU A 29 15.64 -5.23 -0.40
CA GLU A 29 16.44 -4.08 0.01
C GLU A 29 16.03 -2.79 -0.72
N PRO A 30 16.38 -1.61 -0.18
CA PRO A 30 16.09 -0.33 -0.81
C PRO A 30 16.57 -0.27 -2.25
N HIS A 31 15.66 0.02 -3.17
CA HIS A 31 15.93 0.14 -4.60
C HIS A 31 14.94 1.11 -5.26
N ALA A 32 15.24 1.52 -6.48
CA ALA A 32 14.40 2.39 -7.28
C ALA A 32 14.30 1.88 -8.73
N HIS A 33 13.29 2.34 -9.45
CA HIS A 33 13.06 1.99 -10.84
C HIS A 33 12.89 3.23 -11.71
N ALA A 34 13.30 3.15 -12.97
CA ALA A 34 13.09 4.23 -13.94
C ALA A 34 11.63 4.40 -14.37
N GLU A 35 10.80 3.36 -14.16
CA GLU A 35 9.38 3.34 -14.47
C GLU A 35 8.54 3.47 -13.19
N HIS A 36 7.30 3.92 -13.33
CA HIS A 36 6.32 3.74 -12.24
C HIS A 36 6.04 2.26 -12.01
N GLN A 37 5.63 1.92 -10.79
CA GLN A 37 5.28 0.55 -10.45
C GLN A 37 3.95 0.48 -9.69
N LEU A 38 3.06 -0.39 -10.14
CA LEU A 38 1.93 -0.84 -9.33
C LEU A 38 2.36 -2.09 -8.58
N ILE A 39 2.63 -1.96 -7.28
CA ILE A 39 3.03 -3.07 -6.40
C ILE A 39 1.77 -3.74 -5.88
N HIS A 40 1.49 -4.96 -6.33
CA HIS A 40 0.33 -5.76 -5.94
C HIS A 40 0.75 -7.20 -5.65
N ALA A 41 0.08 -7.85 -4.71
CA ALA A 41 0.21 -9.28 -4.45
C ALA A 41 -1.17 -9.95 -4.50
N VAL A 42 -1.24 -11.11 -5.14
CA VAL A 42 -2.49 -11.91 -5.16
C VAL A 42 -2.64 -12.75 -3.89
N GLN A 43 -1.54 -12.95 -3.16
CA GLN A 43 -1.50 -13.65 -1.87
C GLN A 43 -0.43 -13.04 -0.97
N GLY A 44 -0.65 -13.08 0.34
CA GLY A 44 0.24 -12.52 1.35
C GLY A 44 0.05 -11.01 1.53
N VAL A 45 0.78 -10.45 2.48
CA VAL A 45 0.79 -9.01 2.77
C VAL A 45 2.20 -8.48 2.61
N MET A 46 2.34 -7.32 2.02
CA MET A 46 3.61 -6.61 1.92
C MET A 46 3.60 -5.37 2.81
N VAL A 47 4.72 -5.11 3.46
CA VAL A 47 5.01 -3.82 4.08
C VAL A 47 5.98 -3.10 3.17
N VAL A 48 5.50 -2.03 2.53
CA VAL A 48 6.29 -1.20 1.63
C VAL A 48 6.71 0.06 2.37
N GLN A 49 7.99 0.37 2.36
CA GLN A 49 8.55 1.56 2.98
C GLN A 49 9.29 2.41 1.95
N ALA A 50 9.01 3.71 1.97
CA ALA A 50 9.69 4.72 1.17
C ALA A 50 9.81 6.02 1.99
N GLU A 51 10.50 7.03 1.48
CA GLU A 51 10.59 8.34 2.12
C GLU A 51 9.20 8.95 2.41
N ALA A 52 8.25 8.80 1.48
CA ALA A 52 6.89 9.31 1.61
C ALA A 52 6.05 8.63 2.72
N GLY A 53 6.49 7.49 3.27
CA GLY A 53 5.79 6.79 4.34
C GLY A 53 5.93 5.27 4.31
N ARG A 54 5.08 4.63 5.14
CA ARG A 54 4.98 3.17 5.26
C ARG A 54 3.56 2.73 4.95
N TRP A 55 3.44 1.71 4.10
CA TRP A 55 2.16 1.13 3.70
C TRP A 55 2.12 -0.36 4.01
N VAL A 56 0.97 -0.84 4.44
CA VAL A 56 0.67 -2.28 4.53
C VAL A 56 -0.28 -2.63 3.40
N VAL A 57 0.12 -3.56 2.54
CA VAL A 57 -0.53 -3.86 1.26
C VAL A 57 -1.07 -5.29 1.26
N PRO A 58 -2.36 -5.47 1.58
CA PRO A 58 -3.02 -6.77 1.46
C PRO A 58 -3.44 -7.08 0.01
N PRO A 59 -3.88 -8.31 -0.30
CA PRO A 59 -4.23 -8.73 -1.67
C PRO A 59 -5.34 -7.93 -2.37
N THR A 60 -6.15 -7.20 -1.62
CA THR A 60 -7.24 -6.36 -2.17
C THR A 60 -6.77 -4.95 -2.54
N ARG A 61 -5.49 -4.64 -2.36
CA ARG A 61 -4.91 -3.30 -2.50
C ARG A 61 -3.59 -3.37 -3.26
N ALA A 62 -3.14 -2.20 -3.72
CA ALA A 62 -1.81 -2.01 -4.31
C ALA A 62 -1.20 -0.69 -3.87
N ILE A 63 0.09 -0.54 -4.10
CA ILE A 63 0.80 0.74 -4.02
C ILE A 63 1.16 1.17 -5.43
N TRP A 64 0.75 2.39 -5.77
CA TRP A 64 1.34 3.11 -6.89
C TRP A 64 2.63 3.76 -6.42
N MET A 65 3.75 3.31 -6.95
CA MET A 65 5.09 3.82 -6.66
C MET A 65 5.58 4.68 -7.83
N GLN A 66 5.99 5.90 -7.53
CA GLN A 66 6.55 6.80 -8.53
C GLN A 66 7.89 6.30 -9.07
N ALA A 67 8.16 6.57 -10.34
CA ALA A 67 9.48 6.38 -10.93
C ALA A 67 10.55 7.14 -10.13
N GLY A 68 11.72 6.55 -9.95
CA GLY A 68 12.82 7.12 -9.18
C GLY A 68 12.68 7.07 -7.66
N MET A 69 11.50 6.71 -7.13
CA MET A 69 11.28 6.63 -5.67
C MET A 69 11.96 5.41 -5.08
N THR A 70 12.92 5.62 -4.19
CA THR A 70 13.56 4.54 -3.43
C THR A 70 12.58 3.93 -2.45
N HIS A 71 12.45 2.60 -2.48
CA HIS A 71 11.58 1.85 -1.60
C HIS A 71 12.14 0.48 -1.26
N ALA A 72 11.72 -0.04 -0.10
CA ALA A 72 12.02 -1.38 0.39
C ALA A 72 10.70 -2.12 0.64
N ILE A 73 10.72 -3.46 0.54
CA ILE A 73 9.52 -4.27 0.76
C ILE A 73 9.86 -5.41 1.73
N ARG A 74 9.04 -5.60 2.76
CA ARG A 74 9.08 -6.76 3.64
C ARG A 74 7.83 -7.61 3.42
N CYS A 75 8.02 -8.89 3.13
CA CYS A 75 6.97 -9.87 2.96
C CYS A 75 6.47 -10.38 4.31
N VAL A 76 5.15 -10.32 4.54
CA VAL A 76 4.47 -10.86 5.73
C VAL A 76 3.70 -12.10 5.29
N GLY A 77 4.15 -13.27 5.75
CA GLY A 77 3.75 -14.54 5.15
C GLY A 77 4.42 -14.77 3.78
N ALA A 78 4.07 -15.86 3.09
CA ALA A 78 4.45 -16.07 1.71
C ALA A 78 3.72 -15.06 0.82
N VAL A 79 4.42 -14.44 -0.14
CA VAL A 79 3.88 -13.38 -1.01
C VAL A 79 3.99 -13.78 -2.47
N HIS A 80 2.87 -13.82 -3.16
CA HIS A 80 2.81 -13.96 -4.62
C HIS A 80 2.60 -12.58 -5.24
N MET A 81 3.71 -11.88 -5.51
CA MET A 81 3.69 -10.54 -6.10
C MET A 81 3.43 -10.61 -7.60
N ARG A 82 2.53 -9.76 -8.07
CA ARG A 82 2.16 -9.57 -9.48
C ARG A 82 2.15 -8.08 -9.75
N SER A 83 3.34 -7.51 -9.92
CA SER A 83 3.49 -6.07 -10.12
C SER A 83 3.44 -5.68 -11.59
N LEU A 84 3.03 -4.45 -11.85
CA LEU A 84 3.11 -3.85 -13.17
C LEU A 84 4.16 -2.75 -13.17
N ARG A 85 4.93 -2.67 -14.25
CA ARG A 85 5.76 -1.52 -14.60
C ARG A 85 5.01 -0.68 -15.61
N VAL A 86 5.00 0.62 -15.42
CA VAL A 86 4.30 1.58 -16.28
C VAL A 86 5.27 2.68 -16.68
N ALA A 87 5.46 2.85 -17.98
CA ALA A 87 6.32 3.90 -18.51
C ALA A 87 5.84 5.29 -18.03
N VAL A 88 6.78 6.20 -17.73
CA VAL A 88 6.46 7.53 -17.18
C VAL A 88 5.46 8.28 -18.05
N GLY A 89 5.63 8.23 -19.37
CA GLY A 89 4.72 8.90 -20.31
C GLY A 89 3.34 8.24 -20.48
N ALA A 90 3.13 7.02 -19.95
CA ALA A 90 1.86 6.30 -20.02
C ALA A 90 1.06 6.39 -18.71
N ALA A 91 1.64 6.94 -17.65
CA ALA A 91 1.00 6.99 -16.33
C ALA A 91 -0.20 7.94 -16.31
N PRO A 92 -1.31 7.56 -15.64
CA PRO A 92 -2.44 8.44 -15.42
C PRO A 92 -2.06 9.68 -14.60
N ARG A 93 -2.55 10.87 -14.99
CA ARG A 93 -2.21 12.14 -14.34
C ARG A 93 -2.60 12.20 -12.86
N GLN A 94 -3.69 11.55 -12.45
CA GLN A 94 -4.14 11.52 -11.05
C GLN A 94 -3.26 10.65 -10.15
N LEU A 95 -2.39 9.83 -10.72
CA LEU A 95 -1.41 9.05 -9.99
C LEU A 95 -0.06 9.79 -9.93
N ASP A 96 -0.10 11.06 -9.57
CA ASP A 96 1.04 12.00 -9.53
C ASP A 96 1.97 11.82 -8.32
N ARG A 97 1.64 10.93 -7.39
CA ARG A 97 2.41 10.66 -6.16
C ARG A 97 2.31 9.20 -5.75
N THR A 98 3.26 8.77 -4.92
CA THR A 98 3.21 7.44 -4.28
C THR A 98 2.05 7.37 -3.31
N GLN A 99 1.15 6.38 -3.52
CA GLN A 99 -0.09 6.24 -2.76
C GLN A 99 -0.68 4.84 -2.83
N ALA A 100 -1.47 4.49 -1.80
CA ALA A 100 -2.25 3.24 -1.81
C ALA A 100 -3.49 3.41 -2.70
N VAL A 101 -3.79 2.36 -3.47
CA VAL A 101 -4.92 2.32 -4.39
C VAL A 101 -5.73 1.03 -4.23
N GLY A 102 -7.02 1.11 -4.53
CA GLY A 102 -7.88 -0.05 -4.57
C GLY A 102 -7.67 -0.86 -5.85
N ILE A 103 -7.89 -2.17 -5.80
CA ILE A 103 -7.86 -3.04 -6.98
C ILE A 103 -9.27 -3.54 -7.26
N SER A 104 -9.82 -3.18 -8.42
CA SER A 104 -11.11 -3.71 -8.88
C SER A 104 -10.97 -5.20 -9.23
N PRO A 105 -12.07 -5.98 -9.20
CA PRO A 105 -12.05 -7.38 -9.68
C PRO A 105 -11.53 -7.47 -11.12
N LEU A 106 -11.93 -6.55 -11.99
CA LEU A 106 -11.46 -6.50 -13.38
C LEU A 106 -9.94 -6.27 -13.45
N LEU A 107 -9.43 -5.24 -12.75
CA LEU A 107 -7.99 -4.95 -12.75
C LEU A 107 -7.16 -6.13 -12.21
N ARG A 108 -7.68 -6.86 -11.21
CA ARG A 108 -7.01 -8.06 -10.68
C ARG A 108 -6.81 -9.12 -11.76
N GLU A 109 -7.86 -9.42 -12.54
CA GLU A 109 -7.77 -10.41 -13.63
C GLU A 109 -6.89 -9.91 -14.79
N LEU A 110 -6.94 -8.60 -15.09
CA LEU A 110 -6.04 -8.00 -16.08
C LEU A 110 -4.56 -8.07 -15.64
N ILE A 111 -4.27 -7.83 -14.35
CA ILE A 111 -2.91 -8.00 -13.80
C ILE A 111 -2.46 -9.44 -13.96
N ARG A 112 -3.31 -10.44 -13.68
CA ARG A 112 -2.98 -11.85 -13.91
C ARG A 112 -2.66 -12.12 -15.38
N ALA A 113 -3.52 -11.67 -16.28
CA ALA A 113 -3.31 -11.84 -17.73
C ALA A 113 -2.02 -11.16 -18.21
N ALA A 114 -1.63 -10.03 -17.63
CA ALA A 114 -0.42 -9.32 -17.98
C ALA A 114 0.87 -10.08 -17.63
N MET A 115 0.83 -11.03 -16.69
CA MET A 115 2.00 -11.83 -16.32
C MET A 115 2.45 -12.76 -17.46
N ASP A 116 1.52 -13.15 -18.34
CA ASP A 116 1.77 -14.08 -19.46
C ASP A 116 2.08 -13.35 -20.77
N VAL A 117 1.96 -12.00 -20.80
CA VAL A 117 2.21 -11.20 -22.01
C VAL A 117 3.71 -11.09 -22.28
N ARG A 118 4.12 -11.59 -23.43
CA ARG A 118 5.50 -11.47 -23.91
C ARG A 118 5.78 -10.08 -24.46
N GLN A 119 6.97 -9.59 -24.19
CA GLN A 119 7.46 -8.31 -24.68
C GLN A 119 8.36 -8.49 -25.89
N PRO A 120 8.34 -7.60 -26.90
CA PRO A 120 7.35 -6.52 -27.09
C PRO A 120 6.01 -7.06 -27.59
N TYR A 121 4.92 -6.37 -27.27
CA TYR A 121 3.56 -6.69 -27.77
C TYR A 121 3.08 -5.65 -28.80
N GLN A 122 2.22 -6.10 -29.72
CA GLN A 122 1.62 -5.21 -30.72
C GLN A 122 0.30 -4.62 -30.18
N PRO A 123 0.05 -3.31 -30.31
CA PRO A 123 -1.14 -2.63 -29.78
C PRO A 123 -2.48 -3.23 -30.25
N GLY A 124 -2.55 -3.70 -31.49
CA GLY A 124 -3.76 -4.28 -32.09
C GLY A 124 -4.06 -5.73 -31.71
N THR A 125 -3.14 -6.42 -31.01
CA THR A 125 -3.30 -7.80 -30.57
C THR A 125 -4.17 -7.90 -29.30
N ARG A 126 -4.53 -9.12 -28.90
CA ARG A 126 -5.17 -9.37 -27.61
C ARG A 126 -4.31 -8.80 -26.47
N ASP A 127 -3.02 -9.05 -26.49
CA ASP A 127 -2.08 -8.62 -25.45
C ASP A 127 -1.99 -7.10 -25.37
N GLY A 128 -1.91 -6.41 -26.50
CA GLY A 128 -1.94 -4.95 -26.56
C GLY A 128 -3.25 -4.37 -26.00
N ARG A 129 -4.40 -5.02 -26.29
CA ARG A 129 -5.71 -4.60 -25.71
C ARG A 129 -5.77 -4.83 -24.20
N VAL A 130 -5.22 -5.93 -23.67
CA VAL A 130 -5.11 -6.15 -22.22
C VAL A 130 -4.30 -5.04 -21.56
N MET A 131 -3.12 -4.71 -22.10
CA MET A 131 -2.28 -3.64 -21.55
C MET A 131 -2.92 -2.26 -21.65
N ARG A 132 -3.68 -1.99 -22.72
CA ARG A 132 -4.45 -0.76 -22.87
C ARG A 132 -5.55 -0.66 -21.82
N LEU A 133 -6.31 -1.74 -21.62
CA LEU A 133 -7.38 -1.77 -20.62
C LEU A 133 -6.85 -1.62 -19.19
N ILE A 134 -5.64 -2.12 -18.90
CA ILE A 134 -4.96 -1.85 -17.63
C ILE A 134 -4.75 -0.34 -17.43
N LEU A 135 -4.29 0.39 -18.44
CA LEU A 135 -4.11 1.84 -18.35
C LEU A 135 -5.44 2.56 -18.10
N ASP A 136 -6.52 2.11 -18.74
CA ASP A 136 -7.85 2.66 -18.54
C ASP A 136 -8.35 2.41 -17.10
N GLU A 137 -8.17 1.20 -16.55
CA GLU A 137 -8.49 0.86 -15.16
C GLU A 137 -7.66 1.67 -14.16
N LEU A 138 -6.37 1.91 -14.44
CA LEU A 138 -5.52 2.74 -13.59
C LEU A 138 -6.03 4.18 -13.46
N GLN A 139 -6.75 4.70 -14.47
CA GLN A 139 -7.37 6.03 -14.41
C GLN A 139 -8.54 6.12 -13.43
N ALA A 140 -9.18 5.01 -13.12
CA ALA A 140 -10.37 4.94 -12.26
C ALA A 140 -10.05 4.49 -10.81
N LEU A 141 -8.78 4.31 -10.43
CA LEU A 141 -8.40 3.75 -9.13
C LEU A 141 -8.80 4.64 -7.97
N PRO A 142 -9.53 4.12 -6.97
CA PRO A 142 -9.77 4.83 -5.74
C PRO A 142 -8.49 4.93 -4.90
N VAL A 143 -8.13 6.14 -4.49
CA VAL A 143 -7.03 6.39 -3.54
C VAL A 143 -7.48 6.02 -2.13
N LEU A 144 -6.63 5.33 -1.39
CA LEU A 144 -6.98 4.77 -0.08
C LEU A 144 -6.02 5.27 1.02
N PRO A 145 -6.53 5.54 2.22
CA PRO A 145 -5.71 5.98 3.34
C PRO A 145 -5.01 4.80 4.05
N LEU A 146 -4.22 3.99 3.30
CA LEU A 146 -3.46 2.85 3.86
C LEU A 146 -2.00 3.19 4.16
N HIS A 147 -1.72 4.42 4.49
CA HIS A 147 -0.40 4.84 4.95
C HIS A 147 -0.49 5.43 6.35
N LEU A 148 0.57 5.29 7.10
CA LEU A 148 0.76 5.97 8.37
C LEU A 148 1.81 7.05 8.17
N ARG A 149 1.36 8.30 8.09
CA ARG A 149 2.28 9.43 7.98
C ARG A 149 2.94 9.65 9.34
N MET A 150 4.27 9.61 9.35
CA MET A 150 5.05 9.98 10.53
C MET A 150 5.29 11.50 10.53
N PRO A 151 5.12 12.17 11.68
CA PRO A 151 5.37 13.60 11.78
C PRO A 151 6.87 13.90 11.79
N ALA A 152 7.22 15.11 11.33
CA ALA A 152 8.59 15.64 11.43
C ALA A 152 8.84 16.34 12.78
N ASP A 153 7.81 16.88 13.42
CA ASP A 153 7.93 17.50 14.77
C ASP A 153 8.35 16.46 15.80
N ALA A 154 9.46 16.70 16.50
CA ALA A 154 10.09 15.75 17.42
C ALA A 154 9.14 15.28 18.56
N ARG A 155 8.27 16.17 19.05
CA ARG A 155 7.30 15.85 20.12
C ARG A 155 6.25 14.86 19.60
N LEU A 156 5.70 15.12 18.41
CA LEU A 156 4.75 14.20 17.79
C LEU A 156 5.40 12.89 17.38
N LEU A 157 6.65 12.93 16.91
CA LEU A 157 7.41 11.73 16.55
C LEU A 157 7.59 10.84 17.79
N GLN A 158 7.87 11.42 18.95
CA GLN A 158 7.94 10.69 20.23
C GLN A 158 6.60 9.99 20.54
N VAL A 159 5.48 10.71 20.44
CA VAL A 159 4.13 10.15 20.69
C VAL A 159 3.82 9.01 19.70
N CYS A 160 4.01 9.27 18.41
CA CYS A 160 3.72 8.29 17.36
C CYS A 160 4.59 7.03 17.49
N THR A 161 5.87 7.18 17.81
CA THR A 161 6.79 6.06 18.03
C THR A 161 6.40 5.24 19.26
N ALA A 162 6.05 5.89 20.37
CA ALA A 162 5.59 5.20 21.57
C ALA A 162 4.30 4.40 21.30
N LEU A 163 3.31 5.00 20.65
CA LEU A 163 2.07 4.34 20.28
C LEU A 163 2.28 3.18 19.29
N GLN A 164 3.24 3.26 18.36
CA GLN A 164 3.56 2.13 17.47
C GLN A 164 4.17 0.94 18.21
N ARG A 165 4.91 1.19 19.29
CA ARG A 165 5.47 0.13 20.13
C ARG A 165 4.42 -0.56 21.01
N ARG A 166 3.38 0.18 21.42
CA ARG A 166 2.31 -0.28 22.30
C ARG A 166 0.96 0.20 21.75
N LEU A 167 0.42 -0.56 20.81
CA LEU A 167 -0.85 -0.23 20.15
C LEU A 167 -2.08 -0.43 21.06
N ASP A 168 -1.93 -1.18 22.13
CA ASP A 168 -2.92 -1.34 23.22
C ASP A 168 -2.96 -0.14 24.16
N ASP A 169 -2.00 0.79 24.10
CA ASP A 169 -1.92 1.95 24.96
C ASP A 169 -3.23 2.77 24.94
N ALA A 170 -3.80 3.01 26.13
CA ALA A 170 -5.06 3.73 26.30
C ALA A 170 -4.89 5.24 26.58
N SER A 171 -3.64 5.75 26.61
CA SER A 171 -3.35 7.16 26.88
C SER A 171 -4.13 8.08 25.96
N THR A 172 -4.68 9.13 26.56
CA THR A 172 -5.40 10.17 25.82
C THR A 172 -4.44 11.22 25.26
N LEU A 173 -4.92 12.05 24.34
CA LEU A 173 -4.16 13.22 23.88
C LEU A 173 -3.81 14.17 25.06
N GLY A 174 -4.68 14.26 26.09
CA GLY A 174 -4.45 15.04 27.30
C GLY A 174 -3.28 14.51 28.11
N ASP A 175 -3.15 13.19 28.26
CA ASP A 175 -2.04 12.56 28.96
C ASP A 175 -0.71 12.84 28.25
N TRP A 176 -0.70 12.73 26.94
CA TRP A 176 0.48 13.08 26.12
C TRP A 176 0.83 14.56 26.18
N ALA A 177 -0.17 15.45 26.14
CA ALA A 177 0.05 16.89 26.27
C ALA A 177 0.69 17.22 27.62
N LYS A 178 0.19 16.61 28.71
CA LYS A 178 0.76 16.76 30.07
C LYS A 178 2.19 16.21 30.11
N HIS A 179 2.45 15.03 29.54
CA HIS A 179 3.78 14.43 29.50
C HIS A 179 4.79 15.29 28.75
N LEU A 180 4.37 15.94 27.66
CA LEU A 180 5.23 16.79 26.83
C LEU A 180 5.31 18.25 27.32
N GLY A 181 4.55 18.63 28.36
CA GLY A 181 4.53 20.01 28.85
C GLY A 181 3.93 21.01 27.84
N VAL A 182 2.96 20.58 27.01
CA VAL A 182 2.33 21.40 25.99
C VAL A 182 0.79 21.46 26.18
N ASP A 183 0.17 22.51 25.66
CA ASP A 183 -1.28 22.62 25.67
C ASP A 183 -1.94 21.60 24.73
N VAL A 184 -3.07 20.99 25.15
CA VAL A 184 -3.80 19.95 24.40
C VAL A 184 -4.25 20.45 23.03
N LYS A 185 -4.73 21.69 22.91
CA LYS A 185 -5.17 22.28 21.63
C LYS A 185 -4.00 22.45 20.68
N THR A 186 -2.83 22.82 21.21
CA THR A 186 -1.59 22.93 20.46
C THR A 186 -1.19 21.55 19.89
N LEU A 187 -1.17 20.51 20.72
CA LEU A 187 -0.84 19.15 20.29
C LEU A 187 -1.85 18.63 19.27
N GLN A 188 -3.15 18.86 19.46
CA GLN A 188 -4.19 18.48 18.51
C GLN A 188 -4.00 19.13 17.14
N ARG A 189 -3.74 20.45 17.10
CA ARG A 189 -3.50 21.20 15.87
C ARG A 189 -2.26 20.71 15.15
N LEU A 190 -1.22 20.39 15.90
CA LEU A 190 0.02 19.86 15.37
C LEU A 190 -0.19 18.48 14.73
N PHE A 191 -0.96 17.58 15.35
CA PHE A 191 -1.32 16.29 14.77
C PHE A 191 -1.96 16.43 13.39
N VAL A 192 -2.97 17.28 13.28
CA VAL A 192 -3.68 17.50 12.01
C VAL A 192 -2.74 18.12 10.96
N LYS A 193 -1.92 19.09 11.36
CA LYS A 193 -0.98 19.78 10.46
C LYS A 193 0.06 18.81 9.90
N GLU A 194 0.67 18.00 10.75
CA GLU A 194 1.80 17.13 10.37
C GLU A 194 1.36 15.82 9.71
N THR A 195 0.26 15.22 10.19
CA THR A 195 -0.16 13.89 9.75
C THR A 195 -1.40 13.91 8.85
N GLY A 196 -2.16 15.01 8.81
CA GLY A 196 -3.46 15.09 8.16
C GLY A 196 -4.58 14.39 8.94
N MET A 197 -4.32 13.92 10.18
CA MET A 197 -5.23 13.12 10.99
C MET A 197 -5.35 13.69 12.40
N THR A 198 -6.48 13.47 13.07
CA THR A 198 -6.57 13.63 14.52
C THR A 198 -5.77 12.52 15.21
N PHE A 199 -5.42 12.73 16.49
CA PHE A 199 -4.77 11.69 17.32
C PHE A 199 -5.51 10.35 17.29
N GLY A 200 -6.85 10.39 17.46
CA GLY A 200 -7.66 9.16 17.43
C GLY A 200 -7.66 8.46 16.09
N GLN A 201 -7.75 9.22 14.99
CA GLN A 201 -7.67 8.67 13.63
C GLN A 201 -6.29 8.06 13.35
N TRP A 202 -5.22 8.73 13.75
CA TRP A 202 -3.87 8.23 13.57
C TRP A 202 -3.64 6.92 14.34
N ARG A 203 -4.06 6.87 15.62
CA ARG A 203 -3.97 5.66 16.46
C ARG A 203 -4.80 4.51 15.87
N GLN A 204 -6.03 4.80 15.42
CA GLN A 204 -6.87 3.80 14.76
C GLN A 204 -6.22 3.27 13.48
N GLN A 205 -5.62 4.13 12.69
CA GLN A 205 -4.89 3.76 11.47
C GLN A 205 -3.67 2.89 11.79
N ALA A 206 -2.89 3.24 12.82
CA ALA A 206 -1.75 2.44 13.27
C ALA A 206 -2.18 1.02 13.70
N ARG A 207 -3.26 0.91 14.49
CA ARG A 207 -3.87 -0.38 14.89
C ARG A 207 -4.32 -1.19 13.68
N LEU A 208 -4.99 -0.55 12.73
CA LEU A 208 -5.49 -1.20 11.53
C LEU A 208 -4.35 -1.80 10.68
N LEU A 209 -3.28 -1.03 10.44
CA LEU A 209 -2.12 -1.50 9.68
C LEU A 209 -1.44 -2.69 10.38
N ARG A 210 -1.32 -2.65 11.70
CA ARG A 210 -0.77 -3.77 12.46
C ARG A 210 -1.68 -5.00 12.44
N ALA A 211 -3.01 -4.80 12.50
CA ALA A 211 -3.98 -5.89 12.36
C ALA A 211 -3.79 -6.63 11.04
N LEU A 212 -3.60 -5.93 9.92
CA LEU A 212 -3.35 -6.55 8.62
C LEU A 212 -2.09 -7.44 8.63
N GLU A 213 -1.02 -6.98 9.30
CA GLU A 213 0.20 -7.79 9.42
C GLU A 213 -0.02 -9.07 10.24
N LEU A 214 -0.67 -8.96 11.40
CA LEU A 214 -0.92 -10.10 12.30
C LEU A 214 -1.87 -11.13 11.68
N LEU A 215 -2.97 -10.66 11.06
CA LEU A 215 -3.91 -11.53 10.37
C LEU A 215 -3.29 -12.25 9.16
N ALA A 216 -2.36 -11.59 8.46
CA ALA A 216 -1.68 -12.18 7.32
C ALA A 216 -0.76 -13.36 7.68
N VAL A 217 -0.26 -13.42 8.91
CA VAL A 217 0.52 -14.56 9.42
C VAL A 217 -0.36 -15.60 10.11
N GLY A 218 -1.68 -15.44 10.07
CA GLY A 218 -2.64 -16.43 10.59
C GLY A 218 -2.98 -16.26 12.07
N GLU A 219 -2.64 -15.13 12.70
CA GLU A 219 -3.06 -14.83 14.06
C GLU A 219 -4.60 -14.82 14.18
N LYS A 220 -5.13 -15.33 15.27
CA LYS A 220 -6.58 -15.39 15.49
C LYS A 220 -7.16 -13.99 15.68
N VAL A 221 -8.32 -13.74 15.08
CA VAL A 221 -9.01 -12.43 15.14
C VAL A 221 -9.21 -11.93 16.59
N ILE A 222 -9.49 -12.86 17.53
CA ILE A 222 -9.65 -12.53 18.94
C ILE A 222 -8.35 -12.01 19.57
N ASP A 223 -7.24 -12.68 19.30
CA ASP A 223 -5.94 -12.33 19.86
C ASP A 223 -5.44 -11.00 19.28
N VAL A 224 -5.66 -10.80 17.97
CA VAL A 224 -5.36 -9.54 17.29
C VAL A 224 -6.18 -8.38 17.88
N ALA A 225 -7.48 -8.57 18.09
CA ALA A 225 -8.33 -7.52 18.68
C ALA A 225 -7.83 -7.10 20.06
N LEU A 226 -7.54 -8.05 20.92
CA LEU A 226 -7.07 -7.79 22.29
C LEU A 226 -5.67 -7.15 22.31
N SER A 227 -4.73 -7.65 21.51
CA SER A 227 -3.36 -7.11 21.42
C SER A 227 -3.30 -5.68 20.89
N LEU A 228 -4.34 -5.24 20.18
CA LEU A 228 -4.48 -3.89 19.65
C LEU A 228 -5.32 -2.96 20.54
N GLY A 229 -5.73 -3.42 21.72
CA GLY A 229 -6.48 -2.63 22.71
C GLY A 229 -7.93 -2.38 22.30
N TYR A 230 -8.58 -3.33 21.62
CA TYR A 230 -10.03 -3.31 21.44
C TYR A 230 -10.71 -4.03 22.61
N GLU A 231 -11.82 -3.46 23.08
CA GLU A 231 -12.60 -4.01 24.20
C GLU A 231 -13.21 -5.39 23.87
N SER A 232 -13.45 -5.66 22.58
CA SER A 232 -14.00 -6.92 22.12
C SER A 232 -13.63 -7.22 20.66
N PRO A 233 -13.60 -8.52 20.28
CA PRO A 233 -13.45 -8.93 18.88
C PRO A 233 -14.54 -8.34 17.97
N SER A 234 -15.77 -8.14 18.48
CA SER A 234 -16.87 -7.55 17.74
C SER A 234 -16.63 -6.08 17.41
N ALA A 235 -16.09 -5.29 18.37
CA ALA A 235 -15.71 -3.90 18.13
C ALA A 235 -14.61 -3.79 17.05
N PHE A 236 -13.61 -4.66 17.12
CA PHE A 236 -12.57 -4.75 16.10
C PHE A 236 -13.15 -5.13 14.73
N ALA A 237 -13.99 -6.18 14.64
CA ALA A 237 -14.59 -6.64 13.38
C ALA A 237 -15.47 -5.53 12.75
N ALA A 238 -16.24 -4.79 13.54
CA ALA A 238 -17.04 -3.66 13.07
C ALA A 238 -16.16 -2.54 12.48
N MET A 239 -15.08 -2.18 13.17
CA MET A 239 -14.10 -1.21 12.67
C MET A 239 -13.45 -1.68 11.38
N PHE A 240 -12.99 -2.93 11.33
CA PHE A 240 -12.35 -3.53 10.16
C PHE A 240 -13.30 -3.54 8.96
N ARG A 241 -14.55 -3.99 9.16
CA ARG A 241 -15.59 -3.97 8.12
C ARG A 241 -15.88 -2.56 7.60
N LYS A 242 -15.89 -1.55 8.48
CA LYS A 242 -16.07 -0.15 8.08
C LYS A 242 -14.96 0.32 7.13
N GLN A 243 -13.74 -0.16 7.31
CA GLN A 243 -12.57 0.25 6.50
C GLN A 243 -12.41 -0.57 5.21
N PHE A 244 -12.76 -1.85 5.22
CA PHE A 244 -12.50 -2.77 4.11
C PHE A 244 -13.77 -3.34 3.46
N GLY A 245 -14.96 -3.04 3.98
CA GLY A 245 -16.23 -3.58 3.48
C GLY A 245 -16.50 -5.03 3.90
N GLN A 246 -15.53 -5.71 4.51
CA GLN A 246 -15.58 -7.13 4.89
C GLN A 246 -15.08 -7.33 6.31
N THR A 247 -15.49 -8.42 6.96
CA THR A 247 -14.94 -8.82 8.25
C THR A 247 -13.50 -9.34 8.08
N PRO A 248 -12.66 -9.37 9.17
CA PRO A 248 -11.32 -9.93 9.09
C PRO A 248 -11.27 -11.35 8.52
N SER A 249 -12.19 -12.22 8.97
CA SER A 249 -12.24 -13.62 8.51
C SER A 249 -12.61 -13.73 7.02
N GLN A 250 -13.50 -12.89 6.51
CA GLN A 250 -13.84 -12.86 5.08
C GLN A 250 -12.69 -12.28 4.24
N PHE A 251 -11.91 -11.39 4.82
CA PHE A 251 -10.83 -10.69 4.11
C PHE A 251 -9.58 -11.58 3.92
N PHE A 252 -9.30 -12.47 4.87
CA PHE A 252 -8.13 -13.37 4.87
C PHE A 252 -8.49 -14.84 4.69
N GLY A 253 -9.77 -15.22 4.73
CA GLY A 253 -10.26 -16.60 4.64
C GLY A 253 -10.66 -17.06 3.24
N GLY A 254 -10.22 -16.35 2.19
CA GLY A 254 -10.47 -16.72 0.79
C GLY A 254 -9.31 -17.48 0.15
#